data_f528cd0892e559c4b33eb5301001483f
#
_entry.id   f528cd0892e559c4b33eb5301001483f
#
_cell.length_a   1.000
_cell.length_b   1.000
_cell.length_c   1.000
_cell.angle_alpha   90.00
_cell.angle_beta   90.00
_cell.angle_gamma   90.00
#
_symmetry.space_group_name_H-M   'P 1'
#
loop_
_entity.id
_entity.type
_entity.pdbx_description
1 polymer ?
#
loop_
_entity_poly.entity_id
_entity_poly.type
_entity_poly.pdbx_seq_one_letter_code
_entity_poly.pdbx_strand_id
1 'polypeptide(L)'
;AAVLVLEGSNARPTLREGLKNLGWSVTARVLYDMVPAERVEPGELSLSAARALLRGSTAEGSMPEPPAPDVIVATAPSRLHALLDGAPALEPESVPPVVAIGATTASACRALNLRHVQADSPSPQDLARAAVSLI
;
A
#
# COMPACT_ATOMS: atom_id res chain seq x y z
N ALA A 1 -17.77 4.41 -30.17
CA ALA A 1 -18.18 5.07 -28.93
C ALA A 1 -17.01 5.85 -28.33
N ALA A 2 -17.29 6.91 -27.62
CA ALA A 2 -16.31 7.76 -26.97
C ALA A 2 -16.49 7.69 -25.44
N VAL A 3 -15.39 7.67 -24.71
CA VAL A 3 -15.41 7.61 -23.24
C VAL A 3 -14.40 8.60 -22.64
N LEU A 4 -14.81 9.25 -21.57
CA LEU A 4 -13.95 10.08 -20.74
C LEU A 4 -13.60 9.31 -19.46
N VAL A 5 -12.32 9.07 -19.24
CA VAL A 5 -11.82 8.42 -18.02
C VAL A 5 -11.26 9.49 -17.09
N LEU A 6 -11.81 9.60 -15.90
CA LEU A 6 -11.34 10.48 -14.83
C LEU A 6 -10.51 9.64 -13.86
N GLU A 7 -9.26 10.02 -13.65
CA GLU A 7 -8.32 9.18 -12.90
C GLU A 7 -7.36 9.99 -12.03
N GLY A 8 -6.68 9.30 -11.09
CA GLY A 8 -5.57 9.86 -10.35
C GLY A 8 -4.26 9.75 -11.13
N SER A 9 -3.24 10.51 -10.72
CA SER A 9 -1.92 10.53 -11.37
C SER A 9 -1.23 9.15 -11.40
N ASN A 10 -1.55 8.27 -10.46
CA ASN A 10 -0.98 6.92 -10.34
C ASN A 10 -1.88 5.82 -10.95
N ALA A 11 -2.90 6.19 -11.72
CA ALA A 11 -3.79 5.21 -12.34
C ALA A 11 -3.04 4.33 -13.33
N ARG A 12 -3.38 3.03 -13.35
CA ARG A 12 -2.80 2.09 -14.30
C ARG A 12 -3.41 2.27 -15.68
N PRO A 13 -2.64 2.03 -16.74
CA PRO A 13 -3.12 2.19 -18.11
C PRO A 13 -4.12 1.09 -18.54
N THR A 14 -4.31 0.04 -17.75
CA THR A 14 -5.08 -1.16 -18.11
C THR A 14 -6.50 -0.85 -18.60
N LEU A 15 -7.22 0.04 -17.92
CA LEU A 15 -8.58 0.42 -18.33
C LEU A 15 -8.58 1.17 -19.67
N ARG A 16 -7.70 2.15 -19.81
CA ARG A 16 -7.57 2.93 -21.05
C ARG A 16 -7.20 2.07 -22.25
N GLU A 17 -6.24 1.19 -22.05
CA GLU A 17 -5.77 0.26 -23.09
C GLU A 17 -6.85 -0.75 -23.45
N GLY A 18 -7.54 -1.31 -22.47
CA GLY A 18 -8.65 -2.23 -22.69
C GLY A 18 -9.77 -1.60 -23.52
N LEU A 19 -10.16 -0.38 -23.19
CA LEU A 19 -11.17 0.36 -23.93
C LEU A 19 -10.75 0.68 -25.37
N LYS A 20 -9.49 1.10 -25.56
CA LYS A 20 -8.94 1.32 -26.90
C LYS A 20 -8.91 0.06 -27.75
N ASN A 21 -8.55 -1.06 -27.16
CA ASN A 21 -8.54 -2.37 -27.84
C ASN A 21 -9.94 -2.83 -28.26
N LEU A 22 -10.98 -2.35 -27.57
CA LEU A 22 -12.38 -2.57 -27.95
C LEU A 22 -12.87 -1.57 -29.01
N GLY A 23 -12.00 -0.71 -29.54
CA GLY A 23 -12.33 0.27 -30.58
C GLY A 23 -12.95 1.56 -30.06
N TRP A 24 -12.87 1.84 -28.74
CA TRP A 24 -13.41 3.06 -28.17
C TRP A 24 -12.43 4.23 -28.30
N SER A 25 -12.96 5.41 -28.53
CA SER A 25 -12.21 6.65 -28.43
C SER A 25 -12.09 7.05 -26.96
N VAL A 26 -10.88 7.00 -26.41
CA VAL A 26 -10.64 7.21 -24.96
C VAL A 26 -9.93 8.52 -24.74
N THR A 27 -10.55 9.40 -23.96
CA THR A 27 -9.93 10.62 -23.41
C THR A 27 -9.74 10.42 -21.91
N ALA A 28 -8.51 10.57 -21.41
CA ALA A 28 -8.22 10.50 -19.99
C ALA A 28 -7.87 11.89 -19.44
N ARG A 29 -8.33 12.16 -18.22
CA ARG A 29 -8.00 13.38 -17.47
C ARG A 29 -7.58 13.02 -16.06
N VAL A 30 -6.40 13.47 -15.68
CA VAL A 30 -5.91 13.35 -14.32
C VAL A 30 -6.55 14.45 -13.47
N LEU A 31 -7.27 14.08 -12.43
CA LEU A 31 -7.99 14.99 -11.55
C LEU A 31 -7.27 15.26 -10.23
N TYR A 32 -6.41 14.34 -9.78
CA TYR A 32 -5.71 14.46 -8.51
C TYR A 32 -4.39 13.69 -8.53
N ASP A 33 -3.47 14.12 -7.67
CA ASP A 33 -2.21 13.44 -7.43
C ASP A 33 -2.27 12.62 -6.14
N MET A 34 -1.70 11.40 -6.20
CA MET A 34 -1.47 10.58 -5.02
C MET A 34 -0.08 10.89 -4.47
N VAL A 35 -0.03 11.66 -3.39
CA VAL A 35 1.20 12.02 -2.69
C VAL A 35 1.15 11.56 -1.24
N PRO A 36 2.30 11.28 -0.60
CA PRO A 36 2.33 10.97 0.84
C PRO A 36 1.73 12.13 1.65
N ALA A 37 0.92 11.79 2.65
CA ALA A 37 0.31 12.80 3.51
C ALA A 37 1.38 13.44 4.42
N GLU A 38 1.42 14.76 4.45
CA GLU A 38 2.27 15.53 5.37
C GLU A 38 1.62 15.69 6.74
N ARG A 39 0.29 15.67 6.80
CA ARG A 39 -0.51 15.75 8.02
C ARG A 39 -1.37 14.51 8.14
N VAL A 40 -1.54 14.06 9.38
CA VAL A 40 -2.36 12.90 9.72
C VAL A 40 -3.42 13.28 10.74
N GLU A 41 -4.56 12.61 10.66
CA GLU A 41 -5.64 12.75 11.64
C GLU A 41 -5.27 12.02 12.96
N PRO A 42 -5.92 12.38 14.09
CA PRO A 42 -5.74 11.64 15.33
C PRO A 42 -5.98 10.13 15.16
N GLY A 43 -5.05 9.30 15.64
CA GLY A 43 -5.10 7.85 15.49
C GLY A 43 -4.41 7.31 14.24
N GLU A 44 -3.94 8.18 13.35
CA GLU A 44 -3.15 7.81 12.19
C GLU A 44 -1.65 8.01 12.44
N LEU A 45 -0.82 7.24 11.74
CA LEU A 45 0.63 7.41 11.76
C LEU A 45 1.09 8.14 10.49
N SER A 46 2.01 9.09 10.65
CA SER A 46 2.75 9.62 9.51
C SER A 46 3.67 8.55 8.91
N LEU A 47 4.10 8.72 7.66
CA LEU A 47 5.06 7.80 7.05
C LEU A 47 6.37 7.71 7.82
N SER A 48 6.89 8.82 8.31
CA SER A 48 8.12 8.83 9.11
C SER A 48 7.94 8.09 10.43
N ALA A 49 6.80 8.23 11.11
CA ALA A 49 6.51 7.49 12.33
C ALA A 49 6.34 5.98 12.05
N ALA A 50 5.63 5.60 10.98
CA ALA A 50 5.48 4.21 10.57
C ALA A 50 6.83 3.56 10.24
N ARG A 51 7.67 4.25 9.49
CA ARG A 51 9.03 3.79 9.18
C ARG A 51 9.90 3.63 10.43
N ALA A 52 9.78 4.54 11.38
CA ALA A 52 10.50 4.45 12.66
C ALA A 52 10.09 3.21 13.45
N LEU A 53 8.80 2.89 13.50
CA LEU A 53 8.29 1.66 14.13
C LEU A 53 8.89 0.41 13.49
N LEU A 54 8.98 0.36 12.16
CA LEU A 54 9.56 -0.78 11.43
C LEU A 54 11.05 -0.95 11.69
N ARG A 55 11.76 0.15 11.99
CA ARG A 55 13.19 0.11 12.33
C ARG A 55 13.46 -0.23 13.79
N GLY A 56 12.43 -0.36 14.61
CA GLY A 56 12.57 -0.52 16.04
C GLY A 56 13.11 0.72 16.76
N SER A 57 13.03 1.88 16.10
CA SER A 57 13.42 3.15 16.70
C SER A 57 12.29 3.65 17.60
N THR A 58 12.64 4.09 18.80
CA THR A 58 11.73 4.86 19.64
C THR A 58 11.81 6.31 19.21
N ALA A 59 10.69 6.91 18.80
CA ALA A 59 10.63 8.34 18.64
C ALA A 59 10.73 8.99 20.03
N GLU A 60 11.62 9.96 20.20
CA GLU A 60 11.67 10.76 21.42
C GLU A 60 10.44 11.66 21.48
N GLY A 61 9.47 11.28 22.28
CA GLY A 61 8.23 12.04 22.47
C GLY A 61 7.48 11.62 23.72
N SER A 62 6.65 12.52 24.23
CA SER A 62 5.91 12.34 25.50
C SER A 62 4.66 11.46 25.38
N MET A 63 4.37 10.88 24.21
CA MET A 63 3.23 9.99 23.98
C MET A 63 3.70 8.54 23.98
N PRO A 64 2.93 7.59 24.58
CA PRO A 64 3.23 6.18 24.46
C PRO A 64 3.14 5.79 22.98
N GLU A 65 4.24 5.27 22.44
CA GLU A 65 4.25 4.75 21.08
C GLU A 65 3.53 3.43 21.00
N PRO A 66 2.84 3.17 19.86
CA PRO A 66 2.32 1.84 19.63
C PRO A 66 3.47 0.83 19.57
N PRO A 67 3.26 -0.42 19.98
CA PRO A 67 4.28 -1.46 19.85
C PRO A 67 4.66 -1.67 18.39
N ALA A 68 5.87 -2.18 18.16
CA ALA A 68 6.28 -2.57 16.81
C ALA A 68 5.27 -3.57 16.22
N PRO A 69 4.87 -3.41 14.96
CA PRO A 69 3.87 -4.27 14.36
C PRO A 69 4.41 -5.67 14.10
N ASP A 70 3.59 -6.69 14.33
CA ASP A 70 3.89 -8.09 13.97
C ASP A 70 3.50 -8.41 12.53
N VAL A 71 2.54 -7.68 11.97
CA VAL A 71 1.98 -7.89 10.63
C VAL A 71 1.61 -6.54 10.02
N ILE A 72 1.81 -6.42 8.71
CA ILE A 72 1.34 -5.29 7.92
C ILE A 72 0.17 -5.73 7.05
N VAL A 73 -0.92 -4.98 7.06
CA VAL A 73 -2.02 -5.18 6.10
C VAL A 73 -1.92 -4.12 5.01
N ALA A 74 -1.66 -4.56 3.79
CA ALA A 74 -1.50 -3.66 2.65
C ALA A 74 -2.71 -3.75 1.72
N THR A 75 -3.39 -2.63 1.56
CA THR A 75 -4.61 -2.52 0.75
C THR A 75 -4.37 -1.96 -0.65
N ALA A 76 -3.14 -1.59 -0.97
CA ALA A 76 -2.73 -1.17 -2.31
C ALA A 76 -1.20 -1.24 -2.46
N PRO A 77 -0.68 -1.52 -3.68
CA PRO A 77 0.76 -1.50 -3.95
C PRO A 77 1.41 -0.15 -3.65
N SER A 78 0.74 0.95 -3.97
CA SER A 78 1.25 2.31 -3.75
C SER A 78 1.54 2.60 -2.28
N ARG A 79 0.80 2.01 -1.36
CA ARG A 79 1.02 2.16 0.08
C ARG A 79 2.28 1.45 0.55
N LEU A 80 2.54 0.26 0.02
CA LEU A 80 3.80 -0.44 0.27
C LEU A 80 4.99 0.35 -0.27
N HIS A 81 4.90 0.83 -1.50
CA HIS A 81 5.95 1.66 -2.08
C HIS A 81 6.20 2.93 -1.27
N ALA A 82 5.14 3.64 -0.89
CA ALA A 82 5.26 4.84 -0.06
C ALA A 82 5.95 4.55 1.29
N LEU A 83 5.64 3.41 1.91
CA LEU A 83 6.24 3.02 3.19
C LEU A 83 7.72 2.66 3.04
N LEU A 84 8.09 1.96 1.98
CA LEU A 84 9.41 1.36 1.79
C LEU A 84 10.37 2.21 0.94
N ASP A 85 9.85 3.08 0.08
CA ASP A 85 10.61 3.98 -0.78
C ASP A 85 11.12 5.19 0.01
N GLY A 86 11.94 4.96 0.98
CA GLY A 86 12.53 6.03 1.78
C GLY A 86 13.95 5.67 2.18
N ALA A 87 14.81 6.68 2.28
CA ALA A 87 16.16 6.49 2.81
C ALA A 87 16.17 6.64 4.34
N PRO A 88 16.89 5.77 5.07
CA PRO A 88 17.57 4.58 4.59
C PRO A 88 16.58 3.46 4.25
N ALA A 89 16.91 2.67 3.23
CA ALA A 89 16.09 1.54 2.82
C ALA A 89 15.94 0.54 3.98
N LEU A 90 14.72 0.01 4.14
CA LEU A 90 14.47 -1.10 5.05
C LEU A 90 14.89 -2.40 4.36
N GLU A 91 15.65 -3.22 5.07
CA GLU A 91 15.96 -4.57 4.58
C GLU A 91 14.67 -5.41 4.53
N PRO A 92 14.38 -6.11 3.43
CA PRO A 92 13.15 -6.88 3.32
C PRO A 92 12.92 -7.87 4.47
N GLU A 93 14.00 -8.42 5.01
CA GLU A 93 13.97 -9.39 6.11
C GLU A 93 13.55 -8.76 7.46
N SER A 94 13.78 -7.44 7.61
CA SER A 94 13.37 -6.71 8.80
C SER A 94 11.93 -6.20 8.75
N VAL A 95 11.30 -6.28 7.59
CA VAL A 95 9.90 -5.89 7.41
C VAL A 95 8.99 -7.01 7.92
N PRO A 96 8.00 -6.71 8.78
CA PRO A 96 7.02 -7.70 9.18
C PRO A 96 6.32 -8.33 7.98
N PRO A 97 5.82 -9.57 8.09
CA PRO A 97 5.09 -10.20 7.01
C PRO A 97 3.86 -9.38 6.62
N VAL A 98 3.52 -9.40 5.35
CA VAL A 98 2.47 -8.57 4.76
C VAL A 98 1.26 -9.41 4.39
N VAL A 99 0.07 -8.98 4.78
CA VAL A 99 -1.19 -9.45 4.19
C VAL A 99 -1.51 -8.55 3.01
N ALA A 100 -1.50 -9.12 1.81
CA ALA A 100 -1.90 -8.42 0.60
C ALA A 100 -3.40 -8.59 0.37
N ILE A 101 -4.10 -7.48 0.14
CA ILE A 101 -5.56 -7.51 -0.08
C ILE A 101 -5.96 -8.29 -1.32
N GLY A 102 -5.09 -8.36 -2.32
CA GLY A 102 -5.37 -9.04 -3.59
C GLY A 102 -4.11 -9.29 -4.41
N ALA A 103 -4.29 -9.84 -5.60
CA ALA A 103 -3.21 -10.30 -6.47
C ALA A 103 -2.21 -9.20 -6.86
N THR A 104 -2.68 -7.99 -7.08
CA THR A 104 -1.80 -6.88 -7.48
C THR A 104 -0.87 -6.44 -6.34
N THR A 105 -1.39 -6.37 -5.13
CA THR A 105 -0.60 -6.07 -3.94
C THR A 105 0.36 -7.21 -3.63
N ALA A 106 -0.08 -8.46 -3.79
CA ALA A 106 0.78 -9.64 -3.65
C ALA A 106 1.93 -9.63 -4.66
N SER A 107 1.68 -9.22 -5.91
CA SER A 107 2.73 -9.06 -6.91
C SER A 107 3.76 -7.99 -6.51
N ALA A 108 3.31 -6.89 -5.92
CA ALA A 108 4.21 -5.86 -5.39
C ALA A 108 5.07 -6.40 -4.23
N CYS A 109 4.48 -7.21 -3.34
CA CYS A 109 5.24 -7.86 -2.27
C CYS A 109 6.33 -8.77 -2.82
N ARG A 110 6.04 -9.55 -3.86
CA ARG A 110 7.04 -10.40 -4.53
C ARG A 110 8.17 -9.57 -5.15
N ALA A 111 7.83 -8.49 -5.85
CA ALA A 111 8.81 -7.59 -6.46
C ALA A 111 9.72 -6.93 -5.43
N LEU A 112 9.21 -6.65 -4.24
CA LEU A 112 9.94 -6.07 -3.11
C LEU A 112 10.62 -7.13 -2.23
N ASN A 113 10.49 -8.39 -2.57
CA ASN A 113 11.04 -9.54 -1.84
C ASN A 113 10.54 -9.63 -0.39
N LEU A 114 9.28 -9.30 -0.16
CA LEU A 114 8.65 -9.31 1.16
C LEU A 114 7.95 -10.64 1.44
N ARG A 115 8.05 -11.12 2.68
CA ARG A 115 7.21 -12.22 3.14
C ARG A 115 5.76 -11.79 3.13
N HIS A 116 4.88 -12.54 2.51
CA HIS A 116 3.47 -12.16 2.40
C HIS A 116 2.55 -13.34 2.22
N VAL A 117 1.27 -13.10 2.54
CA VAL A 117 0.16 -13.93 2.12
C VAL A 117 -0.87 -13.04 1.42
N GLN A 118 -1.59 -13.60 0.46
CA GLN A 118 -2.73 -12.93 -0.17
C GLN A 118 -4.00 -13.36 0.56
N ALA A 119 -4.85 -12.40 0.94
CA ALA A 119 -6.16 -12.70 1.52
C ALA A 119 -7.06 -13.38 0.48
N ASP A 120 -7.95 -14.26 0.95
CA ASP A 120 -8.89 -14.99 0.08
C ASP A 120 -9.88 -14.05 -0.62
N SER A 121 -10.24 -12.97 0.04
CA SER A 121 -11.06 -11.89 -0.52
C SER A 121 -10.67 -10.55 0.13
N PRO A 122 -11.11 -9.41 -0.44
CA PRO A 122 -10.85 -8.10 0.16
C PRO A 122 -11.72 -7.80 1.40
N SER A 123 -12.50 -8.76 1.88
CA SER A 123 -13.34 -8.55 3.05
C SER A 123 -12.51 -8.36 4.32
N PRO A 124 -12.98 -7.55 5.29
CA PRO A 124 -12.28 -7.37 6.56
C PRO A 124 -12.04 -8.68 7.31
N GLN A 125 -12.97 -9.62 7.20
CA GLN A 125 -12.88 -10.93 7.85
C GLN A 125 -11.74 -11.77 7.27
N ASP A 126 -11.59 -11.79 5.95
CA ASP A 126 -10.53 -12.56 5.30
C ASP A 126 -9.17 -11.91 5.48
N LEU A 127 -9.11 -10.58 5.51
CA LEU A 127 -7.89 -9.84 5.85
C LEU A 127 -7.45 -10.16 7.29
N ALA A 128 -8.39 -10.14 8.24
CA ALA A 128 -8.10 -10.48 9.64
C ALA A 128 -7.64 -11.93 9.80
N ARG A 129 -8.30 -12.86 9.12
CA ARG A 129 -7.93 -14.29 9.14
C ARG A 129 -6.53 -14.50 8.58
N ALA A 130 -6.19 -13.86 7.48
CA ALA A 130 -4.85 -13.92 6.90
C ALA A 130 -3.80 -13.33 7.84
N ALA A 131 -4.09 -12.22 8.51
CA ALA A 131 -3.18 -11.61 9.48
C ALA A 131 -2.92 -12.56 10.67
N VAL A 132 -3.96 -13.15 11.23
CA VAL A 132 -3.83 -14.12 12.36
C VAL A 132 -3.00 -15.33 11.96
N SER A 133 -3.06 -15.78 10.70
CA SER A 133 -2.27 -16.92 10.23
C SER A 133 -0.76 -16.67 10.19
N LEU A 134 -0.33 -15.42 10.26
CA LEU A 134 1.08 -15.02 10.20
C LEU A 134 1.73 -14.80 11.57
N ILE A 135 0.95 -14.85 12.64
CA ILE A 135 1.43 -14.59 14.00
C ILE A 135 1.79 -15.90 14.72
#